data_e5f67cf60137bec370ef80e743fb9f64
#
_entry.id   e5f67cf60137bec370ef80e743fb9f64
#
_cell.length_a   1.000
_cell.length_b   1.000
_cell.length_c   1.000
_cell.angle_alpha   90.00
_cell.angle_beta   90.00
_cell.angle_gamma   90.00
#
_symmetry.space_group_name_H-M   'P 1'
#
loop_
_entity.id
_entity.type
_entity.pdbx_description
1 polymer ?
#
loop_
_entity_poly.entity_id
_entity_poly.type
_entity_poly.pdbx_seq_one_letter_code
_entity_poly.pdbx_strand_id
1 'polypeptide(L)'
;MKRRIFLSAVFSILITTQVGYAKDRIFYSPGLAEAAIKEGKVVFLDFWTNWCTTCVAQDRVIRKLRSSSQTYDSRITFITVNWDQYSDAQISKKLKVLRRSTLIAMKGSKELGRLVAATSQ
;
A
#
# COMPACT_ATOMS: atom_id res chain seq x y z
N MET A 1 -20.98 56.07 -32.83
CA MET A 1 -21.01 55.54 -31.45
C MET A 1 -20.70 54.07 -31.50
N LYS A 2 -19.51 53.68 -31.11
CA LYS A 2 -19.10 52.27 -31.10
C LYS A 2 -19.31 51.72 -29.68
N ARG A 3 -20.33 50.87 -29.52
CA ARG A 3 -20.54 50.12 -28.29
C ARG A 3 -19.48 49.01 -28.18
N ARG A 4 -18.54 49.16 -27.28
CA ARG A 4 -17.62 48.07 -26.90
C ARG A 4 -18.36 47.14 -25.91
N ILE A 5 -18.65 45.94 -26.38
CA ILE A 5 -19.16 44.87 -25.54
C ILE A 5 -17.95 44.22 -24.89
N PHE A 6 -17.79 44.42 -23.59
CA PHE A 6 -16.83 43.64 -22.78
C PHE A 6 -17.46 42.29 -22.46
N LEU A 7 -17.00 41.26 -23.13
CA LEU A 7 -17.29 39.87 -22.73
C LEU A 7 -16.40 39.55 -21.52
N SER A 8 -16.98 39.61 -20.32
CA SER A 8 -16.35 39.07 -19.14
C SER A 8 -16.42 37.57 -19.20
N ALA A 9 -15.31 36.93 -19.53
CA ALA A 9 -15.17 35.50 -19.42
C ALA A 9 -15.04 35.14 -17.93
N VAL A 10 -16.12 34.62 -17.34
CA VAL A 10 -16.10 34.03 -16.01
C VAL A 10 -15.38 32.68 -16.11
N PHE A 11 -14.13 32.66 -15.72
CA PHE A 11 -13.35 31.43 -15.63
C PHE A 11 -13.77 30.70 -14.34
N SER A 12 -14.73 29.80 -14.45
CA SER A 12 -15.12 28.92 -13.34
C SER A 12 -13.99 27.92 -13.11
N ILE A 13 -13.21 28.17 -12.06
CA ILE A 13 -12.23 27.22 -11.56
C ILE A 13 -13.02 26.11 -10.89
N LEU A 14 -13.18 24.99 -11.59
CA LEU A 14 -13.64 23.74 -10.99
C LEU A 14 -12.54 23.22 -10.07
N ILE A 15 -12.67 23.52 -8.79
CA ILE A 15 -11.86 22.87 -7.75
C ILE A 15 -12.38 21.46 -7.63
N THR A 16 -11.77 20.52 -8.34
CA THR A 16 -11.97 19.10 -8.12
C THR A 16 -11.29 18.75 -6.81
N THR A 17 -12.05 18.68 -5.73
CA THR A 17 -11.58 18.05 -4.51
C THR A 17 -11.38 16.56 -4.81
N GLN A 18 -10.14 16.18 -5.06
CA GLN A 18 -9.79 14.76 -5.11
C GLN A 18 -9.92 14.23 -3.68
N VAL A 19 -11.02 13.51 -3.44
CA VAL A 19 -11.12 12.66 -2.26
C VAL A 19 -10.08 11.56 -2.43
N GLY A 20 -8.98 11.63 -1.68
CA GLY A 20 -7.94 10.61 -1.70
C GLY A 20 -8.49 9.32 -1.11
N TYR A 21 -8.98 8.42 -1.94
CA TYR A 21 -9.21 7.05 -1.53
C TYR A 21 -7.85 6.41 -1.26
N ALA A 22 -7.71 5.71 -0.12
CA ALA A 22 -6.58 4.82 0.07
C ALA A 22 -6.51 3.90 -1.14
N LYS A 23 -5.32 3.81 -1.78
CA LYS A 23 -5.14 2.94 -2.95
C LYS A 23 -5.65 1.54 -2.64
N ASP A 24 -6.29 0.94 -3.61
CA ASP A 24 -6.74 -0.44 -3.52
C ASP A 24 -5.58 -1.38 -3.18
N ARG A 25 -5.91 -2.48 -2.54
CA ARG A 25 -4.96 -3.51 -2.17
C ARG A 25 -4.30 -4.11 -3.40
N ILE A 26 -2.97 -4.13 -3.42
CA ILE A 26 -2.19 -4.82 -4.44
C ILE A 26 -1.89 -6.22 -3.92
N PHE A 27 -2.46 -7.23 -4.59
CA PHE A 27 -2.17 -8.62 -4.25
C PHE A 27 -0.91 -9.10 -4.91
N TYR A 28 -0.12 -9.84 -4.15
CA TYR A 28 1.07 -10.52 -4.64
C TYR A 28 0.72 -11.54 -5.72
N SER A 29 1.55 -11.55 -6.75
CA SER A 29 1.70 -12.66 -7.70
C SER A 29 3.19 -12.94 -7.87
N PRO A 30 3.60 -14.14 -8.29
CA PRO A 30 5.02 -14.48 -8.46
C PRO A 30 5.76 -13.44 -9.32
N GLY A 31 6.85 -12.89 -8.78
CA GLY A 31 7.67 -11.87 -9.43
C GLY A 31 7.32 -10.42 -9.09
N LEU A 32 6.14 -10.13 -8.57
CA LEU A 32 5.70 -8.75 -8.32
C LEU A 32 6.55 -8.06 -7.24
N ALA A 33 6.64 -8.67 -6.07
CA ALA A 33 7.43 -8.13 -4.96
C ALA A 33 8.92 -8.22 -5.25
N GLU A 34 9.36 -9.31 -5.85
CA GLU A 34 10.75 -9.55 -6.21
C GLU A 34 11.26 -8.48 -7.18
N ALA A 35 10.47 -8.07 -8.16
CA ALA A 35 10.82 -6.98 -9.08
C ALA A 35 10.98 -5.64 -8.34
N ALA A 36 10.05 -5.30 -7.45
CA ALA A 36 10.12 -4.08 -6.66
C ALA A 36 11.35 -4.07 -5.72
N ILE A 37 11.64 -5.20 -5.09
CA ILE A 37 12.83 -5.39 -4.24
C ILE A 37 14.10 -5.23 -5.05
N LYS A 38 14.17 -5.84 -6.23
CA LYS A 38 15.32 -5.73 -7.13
C LYS A 38 15.58 -4.30 -7.59
N GLU A 39 14.53 -3.51 -7.78
CA GLU A 39 14.62 -2.09 -8.14
C GLU A 39 15.03 -1.19 -6.96
N GLY A 40 15.23 -1.75 -5.78
CA GLY A 40 15.62 -1.00 -4.59
C GLY A 40 14.50 -0.20 -3.94
N LYS A 41 13.25 -0.48 -4.28
CA LYS A 41 12.08 0.19 -3.71
C LYS A 41 11.89 -0.18 -2.24
N VAL A 42 11.23 0.71 -1.51
CA VAL A 42 10.68 0.39 -0.18
C VAL A 42 9.38 -0.38 -0.39
N VAL A 43 9.34 -1.61 0.10
CA VAL A 43 8.21 -2.53 -0.05
C VAL A 43 7.71 -2.93 1.33
N PHE A 44 6.41 -2.86 1.53
CA PHE A 44 5.74 -3.34 2.72
C PHE A 44 4.94 -4.60 2.35
N LEU A 45 5.33 -5.72 2.92
CA LEU A 45 4.70 -7.03 2.67
C LEU A 45 3.78 -7.38 3.84
N ASP A 46 2.52 -7.65 3.52
CA ASP A 46 1.48 -8.06 4.45
C ASP A 46 1.07 -9.51 4.12
N PHE A 47 1.53 -10.46 4.92
CA PHE A 47 1.17 -11.87 4.80
C PHE A 47 -0.18 -12.11 5.48
N TRP A 48 -1.21 -12.20 4.69
CA TRP A 48 -2.61 -11.99 5.06
C TRP A 48 -3.52 -13.14 4.59
N THR A 49 -4.61 -13.34 5.32
CA THR A 49 -5.77 -14.10 4.82
C THR A 49 -7.06 -13.34 5.10
N ASN A 50 -8.11 -13.60 4.34
CA ASN A 50 -9.40 -12.93 4.50
C ASN A 50 -10.20 -13.40 5.73
N TRP A 51 -9.85 -14.55 6.31
CA TRP A 51 -10.52 -15.14 7.46
C TRP A 51 -9.79 -14.90 8.80
N CYS A 52 -8.65 -14.26 8.77
CA CYS A 52 -7.78 -14.04 9.93
C CYS A 52 -8.17 -12.75 10.64
N THR A 53 -8.67 -12.84 11.88
CA THR A 53 -9.08 -11.67 12.68
C THR A 53 -7.93 -10.74 13.00
N THR A 54 -6.75 -11.27 13.30
CA THR A 54 -5.52 -10.47 13.51
C THR A 54 -5.11 -9.72 12.27
N CYS A 55 -5.22 -10.34 11.09
CA CYS A 55 -4.94 -9.68 9.80
C CYS A 55 -5.91 -8.53 9.55
N VAL A 56 -7.20 -8.71 9.89
CA VAL A 56 -8.21 -7.64 9.78
C VAL A 56 -7.87 -6.46 10.69
N ALA A 57 -7.45 -6.73 11.92
CA ALA A 57 -7.03 -5.69 12.85
C ALA A 57 -5.78 -4.94 12.36
N GLN A 58 -4.79 -5.65 11.85
CA GLN A 58 -3.60 -5.05 11.22
C GLN A 58 -3.97 -4.19 10.01
N ASP A 59 -4.84 -4.70 9.16
CA ASP A 59 -5.30 -3.99 7.97
C ASP A 59 -5.98 -2.66 8.32
N ARG A 60 -6.76 -2.62 9.38
CA ARG A 60 -7.40 -1.41 9.87
C ARG A 60 -6.38 -0.34 10.26
N VAL A 61 -5.33 -0.71 10.96
CA VAL A 61 -4.24 0.20 11.35
C VAL A 61 -3.47 0.69 10.12
N ILE A 62 -3.12 -0.22 9.22
CA ILE A 62 -2.40 0.11 7.98
C ILE A 62 -3.20 1.10 7.12
N ARG A 63 -4.48 0.85 6.92
CA ARG A 63 -5.37 1.75 6.16
C ARG A 63 -5.49 3.11 6.80
N LYS A 64 -5.60 3.17 8.12
CA LYS A 64 -5.64 4.43 8.86
C LYS A 64 -4.35 5.24 8.67
N LEU A 65 -3.20 4.60 8.76
CA LEU A 65 -1.91 5.25 8.52
C LEU A 65 -1.79 5.76 7.08
N ARG A 66 -2.10 4.94 6.09
CA ARG A 66 -2.05 5.31 4.68
C ARG A 66 -2.98 6.47 4.35
N SER A 67 -4.15 6.53 4.98
CA SER A 67 -5.11 7.63 4.82
C SER A 67 -4.66 8.90 5.53
N SER A 68 -3.82 8.82 6.54
CA SER A 68 -3.36 9.97 7.32
C SER A 68 -2.34 10.84 6.58
N SER A 69 -1.61 10.28 5.62
CA SER A 69 -0.59 10.99 4.85
C SER A 69 -0.35 10.34 3.49
N GLN A 70 -0.28 11.15 2.44
CA GLN A 70 0.09 10.69 1.09
C GLN A 70 1.53 10.19 1.01
N THR A 71 2.37 10.52 1.99
CA THR A 71 3.77 10.10 2.05
C THR A 71 3.89 8.58 2.07
N TYR A 72 2.99 7.89 2.75
CA TYR A 72 3.01 6.42 2.79
C TYR A 72 2.92 5.81 1.39
N ASP A 73 1.87 6.13 0.65
CA ASP A 73 1.64 5.55 -0.67
C ASP A 73 2.61 6.08 -1.74
N SER A 74 3.17 7.29 -1.56
CA SER A 74 4.14 7.85 -2.50
C SER A 74 5.54 7.24 -2.36
N ARG A 75 5.90 6.74 -1.17
CA ARG A 75 7.25 6.22 -0.87
C ARG A 75 7.30 4.72 -0.64
N ILE A 76 6.19 4.09 -0.36
CA ILE A 76 6.11 2.67 0.01
C ILE A 76 5.18 1.95 -0.94
N THR A 77 5.63 0.84 -1.48
CA THR A 77 4.81 -0.09 -2.24
C THR A 77 4.23 -1.12 -1.28
N PHE A 78 2.92 -1.07 -1.06
CA PHE A 78 2.22 -2.01 -0.18
C PHE A 78 1.72 -3.21 -0.99
N ILE A 79 2.17 -4.40 -0.62
CA ILE A 79 1.82 -5.66 -1.30
C ILE A 79 1.26 -6.63 -0.27
N THR A 80 0.06 -7.15 -0.54
CA THR A 80 -0.59 -8.17 0.26
C THR A 80 -0.31 -9.55 -0.31
N VAL A 81 0.28 -10.42 0.49
CA VAL A 81 0.55 -11.81 0.14
C VAL A 81 -0.52 -12.69 0.75
N ASN A 82 -1.36 -13.30 -0.08
CA ASN A 82 -2.36 -14.25 0.40
C ASN A 82 -1.66 -15.50 0.94
N TRP A 83 -1.68 -15.67 2.26
CA TRP A 83 -1.00 -16.78 2.92
C TRP A 83 -1.59 -18.15 2.57
N ASP A 84 -2.89 -18.23 2.33
CA ASP A 84 -3.52 -19.49 1.90
C ASP A 84 -2.98 -19.96 0.54
N GLN A 85 -2.60 -19.03 -0.32
CA GLN A 85 -2.11 -19.33 -1.66
C GLN A 85 -0.58 -19.42 -1.73
N TYR A 86 0.13 -18.60 -0.96
CA TYR A 86 1.57 -18.38 -1.11
C TYR A 86 2.42 -18.75 0.12
N SER A 87 1.88 -19.53 1.07
CA SER A 87 2.68 -19.96 2.23
C SER A 87 3.94 -20.74 1.83
N ASP A 88 3.89 -21.50 0.75
CA ASP A 88 5.01 -22.29 0.22
C ASP A 88 5.78 -21.58 -0.91
N ALA A 89 5.41 -20.33 -1.24
CA ALA A 89 6.09 -19.58 -2.29
C ALA A 89 7.54 -19.25 -1.89
N GLN A 90 8.38 -19.03 -2.90
CA GLN A 90 9.80 -18.70 -2.71
C GLN A 90 9.98 -17.48 -1.82
N ILE A 91 9.17 -16.44 -1.99
CA ILE A 91 9.24 -15.23 -1.18
C ILE A 91 9.00 -15.51 0.31
N SER A 92 8.02 -16.36 0.63
CA SER A 92 7.70 -16.75 1.99
C SER A 92 8.83 -17.54 2.65
N LYS A 93 9.44 -18.46 1.91
CA LYS A 93 10.58 -19.26 2.36
C LYS A 93 11.84 -18.41 2.52
N LYS A 94 12.15 -17.59 1.54
CA LYS A 94 13.33 -16.73 1.53
C LYS A 94 13.30 -15.73 2.70
N LEU A 95 12.15 -15.15 2.99
CA LEU A 95 11.96 -14.23 4.11
C LEU A 95 11.67 -14.95 5.44
N LYS A 96 11.65 -16.27 5.45
CA LYS A 96 11.41 -17.10 6.64
C LYS A 96 10.10 -16.71 7.35
N VAL A 97 9.04 -16.54 6.57
CA VAL A 97 7.71 -16.27 7.10
C VAL A 97 7.07 -17.57 7.54
N LEU A 98 6.67 -17.66 8.79
CA LEU A 98 6.16 -18.88 9.42
C LEU A 98 4.64 -18.88 9.57
N ARG A 99 4.01 -17.72 9.45
CA ARG A 99 2.56 -17.60 9.64
C ARG A 99 2.00 -16.35 8.97
N ARG A 100 0.69 -16.35 8.73
CA ARG A 100 -0.07 -15.15 8.42
C ARG A 100 0.05 -14.10 9.55
N SER A 101 -0.42 -12.91 9.33
CA SER A 101 -0.29 -11.78 10.27
C SER A 101 1.16 -11.34 10.48
N THR A 102 2.01 -11.63 9.52
CA THR A 102 3.39 -11.17 9.47
C THR A 102 3.49 -9.96 8.55
N LEU A 103 4.05 -8.88 9.06
CA LEU A 103 4.29 -7.63 8.33
C LEU A 103 5.79 -7.43 8.22
N ILE A 104 6.30 -7.20 7.01
CA ILE A 104 7.73 -7.00 6.75
C ILE A 104 7.93 -5.75 5.91
N ALA A 105 8.77 -4.84 6.38
CA ALA A 105 9.25 -3.71 5.60
C ALA A 105 10.64 -4.00 5.03
N MET A 106 10.77 -3.79 3.72
CA MET A 106 12.01 -4.02 2.96
C MET A 106 12.43 -2.73 2.28
N LYS A 107 13.74 -2.48 2.24
CA LYS A 107 14.34 -1.51 1.31
C LYS A 107 15.31 -2.26 0.41
N GLY A 108 14.91 -2.47 -0.85
CA GLY A 108 15.61 -3.42 -1.68
C GLY A 108 15.66 -4.78 -0.98
N SER A 109 16.80 -5.43 -0.96
CA SER A 109 16.99 -6.74 -0.29
C SER A 109 17.17 -6.65 1.23
N LYS A 110 17.24 -5.44 1.80
CA LYS A 110 17.41 -5.24 3.24
C LYS A 110 16.08 -5.23 3.97
N GLU A 111 15.90 -6.12 4.94
CA GLU A 111 14.77 -6.08 5.85
C GLU A 111 14.95 -4.95 6.86
N LEU A 112 14.00 -4.00 6.88
CA LEU A 112 14.02 -2.86 7.80
C LEU A 112 13.38 -3.19 9.14
N GLY A 113 12.41 -4.09 9.15
CA GLY A 113 11.69 -4.52 10.34
C GLY A 113 10.62 -5.53 10.02
N ARG A 114 10.16 -6.23 11.07
CA ARG A 114 9.06 -7.18 10.96
C ARG A 114 8.22 -7.18 12.23
N LEU A 115 6.94 -7.36 12.05
CA LEU A 115 5.97 -7.53 13.13
C LEU A 115 5.18 -8.81 12.88
N VAL A 116 5.01 -9.61 13.93
CA VAL A 116 4.20 -10.83 13.87
C VAL A 116 3.04 -10.68 14.85
N ALA A 117 1.82 -10.74 14.32
CA ALA A 117 0.57 -10.65 15.07
C ALA A 117 0.39 -9.37 15.91
N ALA A 118 1.21 -8.34 15.72
CA ALA A 118 1.05 -7.03 16.37
C ALA A 118 -0.12 -6.26 15.75
N THR A 119 -0.95 -5.64 16.58
CA THR A 119 -2.18 -4.94 16.16
C THR A 119 -2.26 -3.50 16.67
N SER A 120 -1.31 -3.04 17.47
CA SER A 120 -1.20 -1.64 17.91
C SER A 120 -0.56 -0.77 16.84
N GLN A 121 -0.90 0.52 16.88
CA GLN A 121 -0.34 1.53 16.01
C GLN A 121 1.09 1.92 16.42
#